data_2bacf9654782897e5ecf3bc671789f7d
#
_entry.id   2bacf9654782897e5ecf3bc671789f7d
#
_cell.length_a   1.000
_cell.length_b   1.000
_cell.length_c   1.000
_cell.angle_alpha   90.00
_cell.angle_beta   90.00
_cell.angle_gamma   90.00
#
_symmetry.space_group_name_H-M   'P 1'
#
loop_
_entity.id
_entity.type
_entity.pdbx_description
1 polymer ?
#
loop_
_entity_poly.entity_id
_entity_poly.type
_entity_poly.pdbx_seq_one_letter_code
_entity_poly.pdbx_strand_id
1 'polypeptide(L)'
;MPGIYAVDRITSKRTEYSESSPAKIRDNISSILNRPAAINGASSDLVRNIIDVLNSKGGIIARSITEDTGKAISASRKEIASALKVLRDHVKVKATDRADGSRIAYRSGVSIIYPDVWCPVLSLVERLVPALHTRKLLVVSPDSRAFTAVKMLLDEIDPLTALKAGLVVSLFADQTKTVSIMQRKRISDLLFSGSMEELAKLKHRCDCCSIRAESGEGFSIMVAEDSKLDECAISIADIFLDFSRSPFRRPATVLVEASVEEYLENRLIEEISKHNTGDPFSDSTSVGFVQNPENASTAAAILLSGKNRTHDILHWDGFHDNVFHPALVKDASASSRLRGFNDLPILKMRSMASIQDGFDQVVQSGNLMFASIWSSDPYLEELVSQALPVSSIYFNLVPSVLPVEWKNPLVNENVVQGPSALIKSMLSQKTLLRRK
;
A
#
# COMPACT_ATOMS: atom_id res chain seq x y z
N MET A 1 11.28 30.13 4.47
CA MET A 1 10.26 29.07 4.61
C MET A 1 11.02 27.79 4.90
N PRO A 2 10.54 26.93 5.79
CA PRO A 2 11.22 25.65 5.99
C PRO A 2 11.16 24.87 4.67
N GLY A 3 12.31 24.40 4.20
CA GLY A 3 12.39 23.58 3.00
C GLY A 3 11.95 22.15 3.28
N ILE A 4 11.42 21.48 2.27
CA ILE A 4 11.21 20.04 2.30
C ILE A 4 12.53 19.40 1.89
N TYR A 5 13.02 18.46 2.69
CA TYR A 5 14.24 17.75 2.38
C TYR A 5 13.90 16.33 1.98
N ALA A 6 14.18 15.97 0.73
CA ALA A 6 14.31 14.59 0.33
C ALA A 6 15.72 14.12 0.65
N VAL A 7 15.83 12.95 1.24
CA VAL A 7 17.12 12.34 1.60
C VAL A 7 17.30 11.11 0.75
N ASP A 8 18.31 11.14 -0.12
CA ASP A 8 18.79 9.94 -0.80
C ASP A 8 19.32 8.97 0.26
N ARG A 9 18.67 7.83 0.41
CA ARG A 9 18.97 6.84 1.46
C ARG A 9 20.29 6.10 1.23
N ILE A 10 20.84 6.20 0.05
CA ILE A 10 22.07 5.52 -0.33
C ILE A 10 23.27 6.43 -0.10
N THR A 11 23.20 7.67 -0.59
CA THR A 11 24.31 8.64 -0.52
C THR A 11 24.17 9.58 0.68
N SER A 12 23.08 9.54 1.42
CA SER A 12 22.73 10.49 2.48
C SER A 12 22.66 11.95 2.00
N LYS A 13 22.68 12.17 0.70
CA LYS A 13 22.58 13.51 0.10
C LYS A 13 21.18 14.06 0.34
N ARG A 14 21.14 15.29 0.84
CA ARG A 14 19.89 16.04 1.02
C ARG A 14 19.62 16.91 -0.18
N THR A 15 18.43 16.80 -0.75
CA THR A 15 17.92 17.71 -1.78
C THR A 15 16.81 18.55 -1.18
N GLU A 16 16.95 19.87 -1.22
CA GLU A 16 15.96 20.79 -0.70
C GLU A 16 14.92 21.11 -1.79
N TYR A 17 13.66 21.02 -1.42
CA TYR A 17 12.54 21.45 -2.25
C TYR A 17 11.75 22.52 -1.53
N SER A 18 11.26 23.51 -2.26
CA SER A 18 10.39 24.53 -1.71
C SER A 18 9.00 23.96 -1.43
N GLU A 19 8.44 24.25 -0.26
CA GLU A 19 7.04 23.95 0.01
C GLU A 19 6.13 24.66 -0.99
N SER A 20 5.01 24.04 -1.31
CA SER A 20 3.98 24.66 -2.15
C SER A 20 3.42 25.91 -1.48
N SER A 21 3.18 26.96 -2.25
CA SER A 21 2.49 28.15 -1.75
C SER A 21 1.03 27.81 -1.45
N PRO A 22 0.56 27.99 -0.20
CA PRO A 22 -0.86 27.77 0.14
C PRO A 22 -1.82 28.62 -0.68
N ALA A 23 -1.43 29.85 -1.02
CA ALA A 23 -2.22 30.74 -1.88
C ALA A 23 -2.35 30.17 -3.29
N LYS A 24 -1.22 29.78 -3.90
CA LYS A 24 -1.20 29.20 -5.26
C LYS A 24 -2.04 27.94 -5.36
N ILE A 25 -1.99 27.07 -4.33
CA ILE A 25 -2.83 25.86 -4.28
C ILE A 25 -4.31 26.25 -4.23
N ARG A 26 -4.70 27.17 -3.35
CA ARG A 26 -6.10 27.64 -3.26
C ARG A 26 -6.58 28.25 -4.56
N ASP A 27 -5.75 29.05 -5.22
CA ASP A 27 -6.09 29.70 -6.49
C ASP A 27 -6.28 28.68 -7.61
N ASN A 28 -5.38 27.68 -7.71
CA ASN A 28 -5.51 26.58 -8.67
C ASN A 28 -6.81 25.80 -8.43
N ILE A 29 -7.07 25.41 -7.18
CA ILE A 29 -8.30 24.69 -6.79
C ILE A 29 -9.53 25.52 -7.14
N SER A 30 -9.55 26.80 -6.81
CA SER A 30 -10.68 27.70 -7.08
C SER A 30 -10.91 27.86 -8.58
N SER A 31 -9.85 28.02 -9.37
CA SER A 31 -9.95 28.16 -10.83
C SER A 31 -10.55 26.92 -11.49
N ILE A 32 -10.18 25.73 -11.01
CA ILE A 32 -10.69 24.46 -11.53
C ILE A 32 -12.14 24.22 -11.08
N LEU A 33 -12.47 24.48 -9.82
CA LEU A 33 -13.82 24.29 -9.29
C LEU A 33 -14.84 25.22 -9.95
N ASN A 34 -14.40 26.39 -10.42
CA ASN A 34 -15.25 27.33 -11.15
C ASN A 34 -15.45 26.94 -12.64
N ARG A 35 -14.76 25.89 -13.12
CA ARG A 35 -14.85 25.40 -14.50
C ARG A 35 -15.13 23.87 -14.55
N PRO A 36 -16.18 23.35 -13.92
CA PRO A 36 -16.41 21.91 -13.81
C PRO A 36 -16.61 21.21 -15.16
N ALA A 37 -17.06 21.92 -16.19
CA ALA A 37 -17.22 21.36 -17.53
C ALA A 37 -15.88 21.06 -18.24
N ALA A 38 -14.76 21.60 -17.77
CA ALA A 38 -13.44 21.40 -18.38
C ALA A 38 -12.83 20.03 -18.04
N ILE A 39 -13.35 19.35 -17.01
CA ILE A 39 -12.84 18.04 -16.55
C ILE A 39 -13.37 16.87 -17.43
N ASN A 40 -14.24 17.14 -18.37
CA ASN A 40 -14.84 16.13 -19.25
C ASN A 40 -13.86 15.67 -20.34
N GLY A 41 -13.46 14.40 -20.29
CA GLY A 41 -12.69 13.73 -21.35
C GLY A 41 -11.18 13.62 -21.16
N ALA A 42 -10.59 14.44 -20.29
CA ALA A 42 -9.13 14.50 -20.11
C ALA A 42 -8.55 13.33 -19.28
N SER A 43 -9.39 12.52 -18.62
CA SER A 43 -8.90 11.39 -17.81
C SER A 43 -8.18 10.32 -18.63
N SER A 44 -8.68 10.01 -19.82
CA SER A 44 -8.02 9.04 -20.72
C SER A 44 -6.70 9.58 -21.27
N ASP A 45 -6.62 10.88 -21.54
CA ASP A 45 -5.40 11.52 -22.03
C ASP A 45 -4.34 11.58 -20.94
N LEU A 46 -4.74 11.88 -19.69
CA LEU A 46 -3.84 11.84 -18.54
C LEU A 46 -3.30 10.42 -18.31
N VAL A 47 -4.15 9.40 -18.36
CA VAL A 47 -3.71 8.00 -18.21
C VAL A 47 -2.73 7.59 -19.30
N ARG A 48 -2.99 7.96 -20.57
CA ARG A 48 -2.05 7.72 -21.68
C ARG A 48 -0.73 8.45 -21.44
N ASN A 49 -0.78 9.71 -21.05
CA ASN A 49 0.43 10.49 -20.80
C ASN A 49 1.26 9.88 -19.68
N ILE A 50 0.64 9.40 -18.58
CA ILE A 50 1.35 8.67 -17.51
C ILE A 50 1.97 7.38 -18.05
N ILE A 51 1.27 6.62 -18.89
CA ILE A 51 1.81 5.41 -19.55
C ILE A 51 3.04 5.76 -20.38
N ASP A 52 2.98 6.82 -21.19
CA ASP A 52 4.08 7.25 -22.06
C ASP A 52 5.29 7.69 -21.23
N VAL A 53 5.08 8.43 -20.15
CA VAL A 53 6.14 8.82 -19.21
C VAL A 53 6.78 7.60 -18.56
N LEU A 54 5.99 6.66 -18.04
CA LEU A 54 6.52 5.45 -17.40
C LEU A 54 7.22 4.52 -18.41
N ASN A 55 6.78 4.44 -19.66
CA ASN A 55 7.46 3.67 -20.69
C ASN A 55 8.80 4.32 -21.09
N SER A 56 8.88 5.65 -21.19
CA SER A 56 10.08 6.36 -21.62
C SER A 56 11.08 6.65 -20.49
N LYS A 57 10.59 6.95 -19.29
CA LYS A 57 11.41 7.37 -18.14
C LYS A 57 11.32 6.44 -16.93
N GLY A 58 10.63 5.31 -17.05
CA GLY A 58 10.41 4.38 -15.95
C GLY A 58 11.70 3.89 -15.29
N GLY A 59 12.79 3.74 -16.05
CA GLY A 59 14.09 3.36 -15.49
C GLY A 59 14.69 4.43 -14.56
N ILE A 60 14.56 5.70 -14.93
CA ILE A 60 15.05 6.84 -14.12
C ILE A 60 14.16 7.00 -12.87
N ILE A 61 12.84 6.87 -13.05
CA ILE A 61 11.89 6.93 -11.94
C ILE A 61 12.11 5.76 -10.96
N ALA A 62 12.36 4.53 -11.46
CA ALA A 62 12.70 3.39 -10.62
C ALA A 62 13.98 3.63 -9.81
N ARG A 63 15.01 4.26 -10.43
CA ARG A 63 16.22 4.66 -9.72
C ARG A 63 15.91 5.66 -8.59
N SER A 64 15.09 6.66 -8.88
CA SER A 64 14.66 7.63 -7.86
C SER A 64 13.84 6.99 -6.72
N ILE A 65 12.99 6.00 -7.02
CA ILE A 65 12.31 5.21 -5.98
C ILE A 65 13.33 4.51 -5.08
N THR A 66 14.38 3.90 -5.65
CA THR A 66 15.43 3.25 -4.88
C THR A 66 16.20 4.26 -4.02
N GLU A 67 16.53 5.43 -4.55
CA GLU A 67 17.20 6.53 -3.82
C GLU A 67 16.34 7.04 -2.65
N ASP A 68 15.03 7.24 -2.87
CA ASP A 68 14.11 7.73 -1.82
C ASP A 68 13.85 6.67 -0.73
N THR A 69 13.72 5.39 -1.11
CA THR A 69 13.23 4.34 -0.20
C THR A 69 14.30 3.40 0.33
N GLY A 70 15.45 3.30 -0.35
CA GLY A 70 16.49 2.32 -0.05
C GLY A 70 16.21 0.90 -0.56
N LYS A 71 15.03 0.61 -1.10
CA LYS A 71 14.72 -0.73 -1.59
C LYS A 71 15.49 -1.09 -2.86
N ALA A 72 15.64 -2.38 -3.11
CA ALA A 72 16.38 -2.88 -4.27
C ALA A 72 15.83 -2.35 -5.60
N ILE A 73 16.71 -2.05 -6.55
CA ILE A 73 16.35 -1.53 -7.89
C ILE A 73 15.45 -2.52 -8.65
N SER A 74 15.62 -3.82 -8.43
CA SER A 74 14.75 -4.87 -8.95
C SER A 74 13.30 -4.69 -8.49
N ALA A 75 13.08 -4.39 -7.20
CA ALA A 75 11.77 -4.12 -6.61
C ALA A 75 11.17 -2.81 -7.15
N SER A 76 11.98 -1.77 -7.33
CA SER A 76 11.53 -0.49 -7.90
C SER A 76 11.11 -0.62 -9.37
N ARG A 77 11.85 -1.40 -10.17
CA ARG A 77 11.45 -1.73 -11.56
C ARG A 77 10.15 -2.53 -11.60
N LYS A 78 9.97 -3.49 -10.69
CA LYS A 78 8.75 -4.28 -10.56
C LYS A 78 7.55 -3.42 -10.15
N GLU A 79 7.76 -2.40 -9.31
CA GLU A 79 6.76 -1.40 -8.97
C GLU A 79 6.28 -0.63 -10.21
N ILE A 80 7.21 -0.13 -11.04
CA ILE A 80 6.88 0.58 -12.28
C ILE A 80 6.11 -0.34 -13.25
N ALA A 81 6.55 -1.59 -13.40
CA ALA A 81 5.84 -2.57 -14.24
C ALA A 81 4.41 -2.83 -13.75
N SER A 82 4.22 -2.90 -12.42
CA SER A 82 2.92 -3.07 -11.79
C SER A 82 2.02 -1.84 -12.00
N ALA A 83 2.57 -0.64 -11.87
CA ALA A 83 1.85 0.61 -12.17
C ALA A 83 1.39 0.68 -13.64
N LEU A 84 2.26 0.30 -14.58
CA LEU A 84 1.91 0.20 -16.00
C LEU A 84 0.79 -0.82 -16.25
N LYS A 85 0.80 -1.95 -15.55
CA LYS A 85 -0.27 -2.96 -15.64
C LYS A 85 -1.60 -2.38 -15.17
N VAL A 86 -1.63 -1.74 -14.00
CA VAL A 86 -2.83 -1.09 -13.46
C VAL A 86 -3.39 -0.06 -14.45
N LEU A 87 -2.55 0.79 -15.03
CA LEU A 87 -2.96 1.79 -16.00
C LEU A 87 -3.57 1.17 -17.28
N ARG A 88 -2.93 0.13 -17.81
CA ARG A 88 -3.40 -0.56 -19.04
C ARG A 88 -4.72 -1.31 -18.81
N ASP A 89 -4.87 -1.96 -17.69
CA ASP A 89 -6.10 -2.68 -17.34
C ASP A 89 -7.25 -1.70 -17.14
N HIS A 90 -6.95 -0.53 -16.61
CA HIS A 90 -7.95 0.50 -16.33
C HIS A 90 -8.51 1.18 -17.59
N VAL A 91 -7.72 1.33 -18.66
CA VAL A 91 -8.22 1.83 -19.95
C VAL A 91 -9.41 1.00 -20.45
N LYS A 92 -9.52 -0.26 -19.97
CA LYS A 92 -10.61 -1.19 -20.32
C LYS A 92 -11.88 -1.01 -19.46
N VAL A 93 -11.80 -0.28 -18.34
CA VAL A 93 -12.94 -0.11 -17.43
C VAL A 93 -13.85 1.00 -17.94
N LYS A 94 -15.00 0.64 -18.44
CA LYS A 94 -16.07 1.61 -18.76
C LYS A 94 -16.89 1.85 -17.52
N ALA A 95 -17.12 3.12 -17.16
CA ALA A 95 -18.16 3.48 -16.22
C ALA A 95 -19.51 3.12 -16.88
N THR A 96 -20.10 1.99 -16.51
CA THR A 96 -21.36 1.53 -17.07
C THR A 96 -22.52 2.21 -16.39
N ASP A 97 -23.42 2.83 -17.17
CA ASP A 97 -24.76 3.15 -16.70
C ASP A 97 -25.45 1.84 -16.25
N ARG A 98 -26.12 1.89 -15.11
CA ARG A 98 -26.82 0.71 -14.60
C ARG A 98 -28.01 0.34 -15.49
N ALA A 99 -28.23 -0.95 -15.67
CA ALA A 99 -29.36 -1.48 -16.42
C ALA A 99 -30.75 -1.16 -15.84
N ASP A 100 -30.80 -0.65 -14.60
CA ASP A 100 -32.02 -0.26 -13.88
C ASP A 100 -32.51 1.16 -14.18
N GLY A 101 -31.88 1.86 -15.14
CA GLY A 101 -32.21 3.24 -15.51
C GLY A 101 -31.75 4.30 -14.52
N SER A 102 -31.03 3.92 -13.45
CA SER A 102 -30.40 4.89 -12.55
C SER A 102 -29.16 5.48 -13.20
N ARG A 103 -29.02 6.81 -13.14
CA ARG A 103 -27.81 7.50 -13.62
C ARG A 103 -26.82 7.68 -12.49
N ILE A 104 -25.57 7.37 -12.76
CA ILE A 104 -24.47 7.67 -11.84
C ILE A 104 -24.27 9.19 -11.81
N ALA A 105 -24.45 9.78 -10.64
CA ALA A 105 -24.17 11.21 -10.44
C ALA A 105 -22.77 11.39 -9.83
N TYR A 106 -22.00 12.27 -10.45
CA TYR A 106 -20.70 12.66 -9.94
C TYR A 106 -20.86 13.60 -8.74
N ARG A 107 -20.17 13.33 -7.64
CA ARG A 107 -20.10 14.27 -6.52
C ARG A 107 -19.17 15.41 -6.89
N SER A 108 -19.62 16.65 -6.66
CA SER A 108 -18.70 17.80 -6.60
C SER A 108 -17.80 17.66 -5.37
N GLY A 109 -16.56 18.09 -5.46
CA GLY A 109 -15.65 18.10 -4.33
C GLY A 109 -14.22 17.82 -4.74
N VAL A 110 -13.38 17.64 -3.72
CA VAL A 110 -11.96 17.40 -3.86
C VAL A 110 -11.64 16.02 -3.28
N SER A 111 -10.89 15.22 -4.01
CA SER A 111 -10.27 14.00 -3.50
C SER A 111 -8.79 14.26 -3.26
N ILE A 112 -8.31 14.00 -2.05
CA ILE A 112 -6.89 14.11 -1.72
C ILE A 112 -6.28 12.71 -1.76
N ILE A 113 -5.17 12.56 -2.47
CA ILE A 113 -4.44 11.31 -2.63
C ILE A 113 -3.13 11.42 -1.85
N TYR A 114 -2.94 10.53 -0.90
CA TYR A 114 -1.71 10.34 -0.15
C TYR A 114 -1.07 9.02 -0.60
N PRO A 115 -0.06 9.07 -1.49
CA PRO A 115 0.67 7.88 -1.92
C PRO A 115 1.44 7.25 -0.76
N ASP A 116 1.61 5.94 -0.81
CA ASP A 116 2.45 5.19 0.11
C ASP A 116 3.93 5.55 -0.04
N VAL A 117 4.64 5.65 1.07
CA VAL A 117 6.09 5.93 1.07
C VAL A 117 6.93 4.77 0.56
N TRP A 118 6.42 3.53 0.67
CA TRP A 118 7.11 2.31 0.26
C TRP A 118 6.94 1.99 -1.22
N CYS A 119 5.77 2.33 -1.78
CA CYS A 119 5.41 2.09 -3.17
C CYS A 119 4.80 3.35 -3.77
N PRO A 120 5.57 4.45 -3.86
CA PRO A 120 5.02 5.78 -4.11
C PRO A 120 4.34 5.90 -5.49
N VAL A 121 4.89 5.29 -6.52
CA VAL A 121 4.34 5.37 -7.88
C VAL A 121 3.17 4.41 -8.06
N LEU A 122 3.30 3.16 -7.62
CA LEU A 122 2.21 2.19 -7.73
C LEU A 122 1.00 2.64 -6.93
N SER A 123 1.19 3.04 -5.69
CA SER A 123 0.09 3.47 -4.83
C SER A 123 -0.57 4.77 -5.33
N LEU A 124 0.21 5.69 -5.91
CA LEU A 124 -0.36 6.86 -6.59
C LEU A 124 -1.27 6.43 -7.73
N VAL A 125 -0.78 5.57 -8.63
CA VAL A 125 -1.53 5.13 -9.82
C VAL A 125 -2.80 4.39 -9.42
N GLU A 126 -2.73 3.47 -8.46
CA GLU A 126 -3.88 2.70 -7.96
C GLU A 126 -5.01 3.58 -7.41
N ARG A 127 -4.69 4.77 -6.91
CA ARG A 127 -5.67 5.73 -6.36
C ARG A 127 -6.08 6.79 -7.35
N LEU A 128 -5.11 7.29 -8.12
CA LEU A 128 -5.35 8.32 -9.12
C LEU A 128 -6.33 7.84 -10.19
N VAL A 129 -6.10 6.66 -10.72
CA VAL A 129 -6.85 6.13 -11.85
C VAL A 129 -8.35 5.96 -11.54
N PRO A 130 -8.78 5.30 -10.45
CA PRO A 130 -10.19 5.27 -10.07
C PRO A 130 -10.75 6.66 -9.77
N ALA A 131 -9.97 7.53 -9.12
CA ALA A 131 -10.41 8.87 -8.78
C ALA A 131 -10.70 9.75 -10.01
N LEU A 132 -9.94 9.57 -11.10
CA LEU A 132 -10.19 10.26 -12.37
C LEU A 132 -11.59 9.98 -12.95
N HIS A 133 -12.14 8.79 -12.74
CA HIS A 133 -13.50 8.46 -13.18
C HIS A 133 -14.58 9.20 -12.42
N THR A 134 -14.26 9.76 -11.26
CA THR A 134 -15.24 10.47 -10.44
C THR A 134 -15.41 11.92 -10.84
N ARG A 135 -14.61 12.41 -11.79
CA ARG A 135 -14.60 13.82 -12.26
C ARG A 135 -14.48 14.85 -11.14
N LYS A 136 -13.82 14.47 -10.04
CA LYS A 136 -13.48 15.38 -8.94
C LYS A 136 -12.16 16.06 -9.21
N LEU A 137 -11.94 17.16 -8.53
CA LEU A 137 -10.61 17.74 -8.44
C LEU A 137 -9.73 16.81 -7.59
N LEU A 138 -8.54 16.51 -8.08
CA LEU A 138 -7.60 15.59 -7.45
C LEU A 138 -6.40 16.37 -6.94
N VAL A 139 -6.10 16.22 -5.67
CA VAL A 139 -4.90 16.79 -5.04
C VAL A 139 -3.99 15.67 -4.62
N VAL A 140 -2.81 15.60 -5.22
CA VAL A 140 -1.78 14.62 -4.82
C VAL A 140 -0.87 15.27 -3.79
N SER A 141 -0.75 14.64 -2.63
CA SER A 141 0.09 15.08 -1.51
C SER A 141 1.06 13.98 -1.11
N PRO A 142 2.20 13.88 -1.79
CA PRO A 142 3.21 12.86 -1.48
C PRO A 142 3.91 13.15 -0.15
N ASP A 143 4.38 12.09 0.49
CA ASP A 143 5.24 12.19 1.67
C ASP A 143 6.65 12.64 1.29
N SER A 144 7.29 13.44 2.13
CA SER A 144 8.64 13.94 1.91
C SER A 144 9.70 12.82 1.81
N ARG A 145 9.42 11.66 2.40
CA ARG A 145 10.31 10.49 2.39
C ARG A 145 10.38 9.77 1.03
N ALA A 146 9.37 9.94 0.17
CA ALA A 146 9.31 9.32 -1.15
C ALA A 146 8.84 10.32 -2.22
N PHE A 147 9.25 11.55 -2.03
CA PHE A 147 8.77 12.70 -2.80
C PHE A 147 9.37 12.77 -4.20
N THR A 148 10.67 12.47 -4.33
CA THR A 148 11.43 12.71 -5.56
C THR A 148 10.86 11.93 -6.74
N ALA A 149 10.59 10.63 -6.54
CA ALA A 149 10.04 9.77 -7.59
C ALA A 149 8.64 10.20 -8.05
N VAL A 150 7.76 10.57 -7.11
CA VAL A 150 6.41 11.06 -7.42
C VAL A 150 6.49 12.41 -8.15
N LYS A 151 7.36 13.30 -7.69
CA LYS A 151 7.57 14.59 -8.34
C LYS A 151 8.09 14.42 -9.76
N MET A 152 9.09 13.57 -9.98
CA MET A 152 9.61 13.29 -11.31
C MET A 152 8.50 12.80 -12.26
N LEU A 153 7.64 11.89 -11.81
CA LEU A 153 6.51 11.44 -12.61
C LEU A 153 5.54 12.60 -12.93
N LEU A 154 5.19 13.40 -11.93
CA LEU A 154 4.18 14.45 -12.08
C LEU A 154 4.69 15.65 -12.87
N ASP A 155 5.99 15.98 -12.80
CA ASP A 155 6.62 17.06 -13.57
C ASP A 155 6.69 16.75 -15.08
N GLU A 156 6.70 15.46 -15.45
CA GLU A 156 6.72 15.02 -16.85
C GLU A 156 5.33 14.96 -17.49
N ILE A 157 4.28 15.06 -16.68
CA ILE A 157 2.90 15.13 -17.20
C ILE A 157 2.68 16.50 -17.84
N ASP A 158 2.14 16.51 -19.07
CA ASP A 158 1.78 17.75 -19.72
C ASP A 158 0.86 18.61 -18.82
N PRO A 159 1.29 19.85 -18.48
CA PRO A 159 0.55 20.70 -17.56
C PRO A 159 -0.89 21.00 -17.99
N LEU A 160 -1.15 21.09 -19.29
CA LEU A 160 -2.49 21.34 -19.81
C LEU A 160 -3.38 20.10 -19.64
N THR A 161 -2.82 18.90 -19.85
CA THR A 161 -3.50 17.63 -19.62
C THR A 161 -3.80 17.43 -18.14
N ALA A 162 -2.84 17.72 -17.25
CA ALA A 162 -3.03 17.66 -15.81
C ALA A 162 -4.14 18.63 -15.35
N LEU A 163 -4.12 19.87 -15.82
CA LEU A 163 -5.13 20.88 -15.50
C LEU A 163 -6.53 20.48 -15.98
N LYS A 164 -6.65 19.99 -17.21
CA LYS A 164 -7.91 19.50 -17.79
C LYS A 164 -8.46 18.30 -17.04
N ALA A 165 -7.58 17.45 -16.49
CA ALA A 165 -7.95 16.32 -15.64
C ALA A 165 -8.30 16.75 -14.21
N GLY A 166 -8.06 18.00 -13.84
CA GLY A 166 -8.30 18.52 -12.49
C GLY A 166 -7.24 18.06 -11.48
N LEU A 167 -6.01 17.80 -11.91
CA LEU A 167 -4.91 17.36 -11.07
C LEU A 167 -4.12 18.56 -10.52
N VAL A 168 -3.93 18.60 -9.21
CA VAL A 168 -3.11 19.57 -8.49
C VAL A 168 -2.12 18.83 -7.59
N VAL A 169 -0.89 19.32 -7.54
CA VAL A 169 0.15 18.80 -6.64
C VAL A 169 0.31 19.72 -5.45
N SER A 170 0.30 19.14 -4.25
CA SER A 170 0.41 19.84 -2.98
C SER A 170 1.59 19.26 -2.19
N LEU A 171 2.60 20.08 -1.95
CA LEU A 171 3.86 19.69 -1.33
C LEU A 171 4.07 20.41 -0.02
N PHE A 172 4.05 19.66 1.06
CA PHE A 172 4.37 20.15 2.39
C PHE A 172 5.18 19.11 3.16
N ALA A 173 6.08 19.58 4.02
CA ALA A 173 6.81 18.71 4.94
C ALA A 173 5.84 17.95 5.88
N ASP A 174 4.78 18.62 6.31
CA ASP A 174 3.65 18.01 7.02
C ASP A 174 2.48 17.84 6.05
N GLN A 175 2.21 16.61 5.61
CA GLN A 175 1.09 16.28 4.72
C GLN A 175 -0.27 16.76 5.25
N THR A 176 -0.44 16.85 6.56
CA THR A 176 -1.70 17.32 7.17
C THR A 176 -2.00 18.80 6.84
N LYS A 177 -1.00 19.59 6.44
CA LYS A 177 -1.20 20.95 5.94
C LYS A 177 -2.10 20.99 4.72
N THR A 178 -2.04 19.97 3.85
CA THR A 178 -2.91 19.88 2.67
C THR A 178 -4.39 19.92 3.07
N VAL A 179 -4.78 19.16 4.09
CA VAL A 179 -6.15 19.18 4.64
C VAL A 179 -6.50 20.57 5.22
N SER A 180 -5.54 21.19 5.91
CA SER A 180 -5.78 22.48 6.58
C SER A 180 -5.96 23.65 5.62
N ILE A 181 -5.30 23.61 4.45
CA ILE A 181 -5.41 24.63 3.40
C ILE A 181 -6.77 24.55 2.70
N MET A 182 -7.28 23.33 2.57
CA MET A 182 -8.56 23.09 1.94
C MET A 182 -9.67 23.45 2.92
N GLN A 183 -10.69 24.15 2.43
CA GLN A 183 -11.91 24.31 3.22
C GLN A 183 -12.50 22.92 3.46
N ARG A 184 -12.53 22.47 4.71
CA ARG A 184 -12.96 21.11 5.11
C ARG A 184 -14.25 20.64 4.42
N LYS A 185 -15.22 21.52 4.25
CA LYS A 185 -16.51 21.25 3.58
C LYS A 185 -16.39 20.90 2.09
N ARG A 186 -15.24 21.11 1.44
CA ARG A 186 -15.02 20.82 0.01
C ARG A 186 -14.29 19.50 -0.21
N ILE A 187 -13.67 18.93 0.84
CA ILE A 187 -13.01 17.62 0.74
C ILE A 187 -14.12 16.57 0.78
N SER A 188 -14.19 15.76 -0.25
CA SER A 188 -15.13 14.65 -0.32
C SER A 188 -14.49 13.34 0.09
N ASP A 189 -13.24 13.11 -0.30
CA ASP A 189 -12.54 11.86 -0.07
C ASP A 189 -11.06 12.10 0.28
N LEU A 190 -10.56 11.29 1.20
CA LEU A 190 -9.14 11.05 1.42
C LEU A 190 -8.81 9.63 0.96
N LEU A 191 -7.88 9.51 0.02
CA LEU A 191 -7.36 8.24 -0.47
C LEU A 191 -5.95 8.07 0.10
N PHE A 192 -5.84 7.29 1.15
CA PHE A 192 -4.63 7.19 1.97
C PHE A 192 -3.97 5.82 1.84
N SER A 193 -2.64 5.78 1.85
CA SER A 193 -1.86 4.59 2.10
C SER A 193 -0.70 4.96 3.03
N GLY A 194 -0.57 4.23 4.11
CA GLY A 194 0.43 4.52 5.12
C GLY A 194 0.16 3.84 6.46
N SER A 195 0.88 4.25 7.50
CA SER A 195 0.74 3.68 8.82
C SER A 195 -0.59 4.05 9.50
N MET A 196 -1.00 3.24 10.48
CA MET A 196 -2.19 3.52 11.30
C MET A 196 -2.05 4.82 12.09
N GLU A 197 -0.82 5.17 12.51
CA GLU A 197 -0.55 6.42 13.23
C GLU A 197 -0.78 7.64 12.35
N GLU A 198 -0.28 7.61 11.11
CA GLU A 198 -0.49 8.68 10.12
C GLU A 198 -1.97 8.81 9.76
N LEU A 199 -2.66 7.68 9.58
CA LEU A 199 -4.10 7.65 9.35
C LEU A 199 -4.87 8.29 10.49
N ALA A 200 -4.54 8.00 11.74
CA ALA A 200 -5.18 8.59 12.92
C ALA A 200 -5.00 10.11 12.96
N LYS A 201 -3.80 10.62 12.63
CA LYS A 201 -3.54 12.06 12.53
C LYS A 201 -4.40 12.74 11.45
N LEU A 202 -4.57 12.09 10.30
CA LEU A 202 -5.42 12.60 9.20
C LEU A 202 -6.90 12.58 9.59
N LYS A 203 -7.38 11.51 10.21
CA LYS A 203 -8.76 11.39 10.69
C LYS A 203 -9.13 12.51 11.67
N HIS A 204 -8.25 12.77 12.62
CA HIS A 204 -8.48 13.82 13.60
C HIS A 204 -8.62 15.22 12.98
N ARG A 205 -8.01 15.44 11.81
CA ARG A 205 -8.07 16.71 11.07
C ARG A 205 -9.18 16.78 10.03
N CYS A 206 -9.74 15.65 9.62
CA CYS A 206 -10.77 15.57 8.60
C CYS A 206 -11.92 14.66 9.05
N ASP A 207 -12.84 15.23 9.82
CA ASP A 207 -14.00 14.58 10.41
C ASP A 207 -15.25 14.54 9.49
N CYS A 208 -15.19 15.26 8.37
CA CYS A 208 -16.35 15.48 7.48
C CYS A 208 -16.21 14.86 6.09
N CYS A 209 -15.15 14.10 5.81
CA CYS A 209 -14.91 13.47 4.52
C CYS A 209 -14.87 11.95 4.64
N SER A 210 -15.10 11.27 3.51
CA SER A 210 -14.93 9.82 3.42
C SER A 210 -13.44 9.48 3.34
N ILE A 211 -12.92 8.67 4.26
CA ILE A 211 -11.53 8.22 4.24
C ILE A 211 -11.50 6.78 3.72
N ARG A 212 -10.70 6.57 2.69
CA ARG A 212 -10.41 5.25 2.12
C ARG A 212 -8.94 4.98 2.33
N ALA A 213 -8.66 4.14 3.32
CA ALA A 213 -7.31 3.92 3.77
C ALA A 213 -6.84 2.51 3.46
N GLU A 214 -5.59 2.41 3.05
CA GLU A 214 -4.79 1.21 3.06
C GLU A 214 -3.77 1.34 4.18
N SER A 215 -3.99 0.61 5.25
CA SER A 215 -3.17 0.70 6.45
C SER A 215 -3.31 -0.59 7.26
N GLY A 216 -2.30 -0.94 8.01
CA GLY A 216 -2.32 -2.16 8.82
C GLY A 216 -0.93 -2.77 9.00
N GLU A 217 -0.90 -4.02 9.43
CA GLU A 217 0.32 -4.75 9.78
C GLU A 217 0.64 -5.93 8.83
N GLY A 218 0.26 -5.83 7.57
CA GLY A 218 0.40 -6.97 6.66
C GLY A 218 -0.71 -8.02 6.88
N PHE A 219 -0.57 -9.23 6.42
CA PHE A 219 -1.59 -10.26 6.54
C PHE A 219 -1.06 -11.57 7.18
N SER A 220 -1.99 -12.43 7.58
CA SER A 220 -1.66 -13.72 8.16
C SER A 220 -1.80 -14.83 7.13
N ILE A 221 -0.90 -15.81 7.20
CA ILE A 221 -0.95 -17.04 6.43
C ILE A 221 -1.19 -18.18 7.42
N MET A 222 -2.18 -19.02 7.15
CA MET A 222 -2.46 -20.24 7.92
C MET A 222 -2.05 -21.45 7.10
N VAL A 223 -1.32 -22.36 7.71
CA VAL A 223 -0.76 -23.57 7.06
C VAL A 223 -1.21 -24.79 7.85
N ALA A 224 -2.09 -25.59 7.24
CA ALA A 224 -2.57 -26.84 7.80
C ALA A 224 -1.55 -27.98 7.55
N GLU A 225 -1.66 -29.07 8.31
CA GLU A 225 -0.76 -30.21 8.21
C GLU A 225 -0.84 -30.95 6.86
N ASP A 226 -1.97 -30.87 6.19
CA ASP A 226 -2.24 -31.48 4.88
C ASP A 226 -1.78 -30.61 3.68
N SER A 227 -1.10 -29.49 3.96
CA SER A 227 -0.65 -28.54 2.94
C SER A 227 0.50 -29.05 2.10
N LYS A 228 0.65 -28.52 0.91
CA LYS A 228 1.84 -28.65 0.07
C LYS A 228 2.95 -27.73 0.61
N LEU A 229 3.66 -28.19 1.64
CA LEU A 229 4.57 -27.37 2.43
C LEU A 229 5.71 -26.72 1.62
N ASP A 230 6.27 -27.42 0.62
CA ASP A 230 7.32 -26.88 -0.23
C ASP A 230 6.82 -25.71 -1.10
N GLU A 231 5.68 -25.90 -1.78
CA GLU A 231 5.06 -24.84 -2.58
C GLU A 231 4.67 -23.64 -1.70
N CYS A 232 4.20 -23.94 -0.49
CA CYS A 232 3.84 -22.94 0.51
C CYS A 232 5.05 -22.11 0.94
N ALA A 233 6.16 -22.75 1.33
CA ALA A 233 7.38 -22.08 1.78
C ALA A 233 7.97 -21.16 0.71
N ILE A 234 8.06 -21.64 -0.54
CA ILE A 234 8.52 -20.84 -1.68
C ILE A 234 7.63 -19.61 -1.85
N SER A 235 6.29 -19.80 -1.87
CA SER A 235 5.34 -18.72 -2.07
C SER A 235 5.37 -17.69 -0.95
N ILE A 236 5.56 -18.13 0.30
CA ILE A 236 5.69 -17.25 1.47
C ILE A 236 6.96 -16.41 1.37
N ALA A 237 8.11 -17.03 1.10
CA ALA A 237 9.39 -16.33 1.00
C ALA A 237 9.39 -15.29 -0.12
N ASP A 238 8.87 -15.65 -1.30
CA ASP A 238 8.78 -14.76 -2.45
C ASP A 238 7.96 -13.48 -2.16
N ILE A 239 6.80 -13.64 -1.49
CA ILE A 239 5.96 -12.47 -1.22
C ILE A 239 6.42 -11.70 0.01
N PHE A 240 7.00 -12.37 1.00
CA PHE A 240 7.56 -11.74 2.18
C PHE A 240 8.68 -10.76 1.81
N LEU A 241 9.51 -11.15 0.84
CA LEU A 241 10.64 -10.35 0.36
C LEU A 241 10.32 -9.53 -0.90
N ASP A 242 9.05 -9.46 -1.31
CA ASP A 242 8.62 -8.61 -2.43
C ASP A 242 8.44 -7.14 -2.01
N PHE A 243 9.54 -6.40 -1.97
CA PHE A 243 9.55 -4.96 -1.66
C PHE A 243 9.01 -4.07 -2.79
N SER A 244 8.53 -4.64 -3.89
CA SER A 244 7.78 -3.88 -4.90
C SER A 244 6.38 -3.48 -4.42
N ARG A 245 5.98 -3.91 -3.21
CA ARG A 245 4.67 -3.75 -2.62
C ARG A 245 4.72 -3.03 -1.30
N SER A 246 3.58 -2.43 -0.95
CA SER A 246 3.36 -1.89 0.39
C SER A 246 3.58 -2.96 1.47
N PRO A 247 4.14 -2.60 2.63
CA PRO A 247 4.26 -3.50 3.79
C PRO A 247 2.94 -4.15 4.18
N PHE A 248 1.81 -3.45 3.99
CA PHE A 248 0.47 -3.96 4.32
C PHE A 248 0.03 -5.12 3.42
N ARG A 249 0.70 -5.30 2.29
CA ARG A 249 0.47 -6.36 1.30
C ARG A 249 1.51 -7.47 1.36
N ARG A 250 2.31 -7.50 2.42
CA ARG A 250 3.25 -8.57 2.70
C ARG A 250 2.79 -9.37 3.90
N PRO A 251 3.13 -10.67 4.01
CA PRO A 251 2.80 -11.46 5.19
C PRO A 251 3.57 -10.92 6.40
N ALA A 252 2.87 -10.80 7.52
CA ALA A 252 3.45 -10.45 8.80
C ALA A 252 3.56 -11.65 9.74
N THR A 253 2.66 -12.62 9.59
CA THR A 253 2.59 -13.78 10.47
C THR A 253 2.23 -15.03 9.69
N VAL A 254 2.94 -16.12 9.97
CA VAL A 254 2.61 -17.49 9.55
C VAL A 254 2.11 -18.24 10.77
N LEU A 255 0.89 -18.74 10.69
CA LEU A 255 0.28 -19.62 11.67
C LEU A 255 0.37 -21.04 11.10
N VAL A 256 0.99 -21.97 11.79
CA VAL A 256 1.25 -23.31 11.28
C VAL A 256 0.81 -24.36 12.29
N GLU A 257 0.20 -25.45 11.83
CA GLU A 257 -0.15 -26.56 12.70
C GLU A 257 1.12 -27.21 13.26
N ALA A 258 1.07 -27.53 14.56
CA ALA A 258 2.24 -27.99 15.34
C ALA A 258 2.92 -29.21 14.72
N SER A 259 2.18 -30.10 14.06
CA SER A 259 2.69 -31.31 13.42
C SER A 259 3.68 -31.07 12.28
N VAL A 260 3.59 -29.90 11.61
CA VAL A 260 4.40 -29.53 10.43
C VAL A 260 5.26 -28.30 10.65
N GLU A 261 5.26 -27.76 11.86
CA GLU A 261 5.95 -26.52 12.21
C GLU A 261 7.45 -26.57 11.91
N GLU A 262 8.15 -27.60 12.42
CA GLU A 262 9.60 -27.75 12.24
C GLU A 262 9.99 -27.90 10.76
N TYR A 263 9.20 -28.65 10.01
CA TYR A 263 9.44 -28.80 8.57
C TYR A 263 9.30 -27.47 7.84
N LEU A 264 8.21 -26.74 8.08
CA LEU A 264 7.96 -25.45 7.43
C LEU A 264 9.00 -24.40 7.84
N GLU A 265 9.43 -24.42 9.10
CA GLU A 265 10.50 -23.55 9.61
C GLU A 265 11.79 -23.73 8.80
N ASN A 266 12.27 -24.97 8.70
CA ASN A 266 13.50 -25.29 7.97
C ASN A 266 13.39 -24.90 6.49
N ARG A 267 12.25 -25.17 5.85
CA ARG A 267 12.02 -24.79 4.45
C ARG A 267 11.95 -23.28 4.24
N LEU A 268 11.33 -22.54 5.16
CA LEU A 268 11.31 -21.07 5.08
C LEU A 268 12.71 -20.47 5.24
N ILE A 269 13.53 -20.98 6.16
CA ILE A 269 14.93 -20.55 6.33
C ILE A 269 15.70 -20.77 5.02
N GLU A 270 15.53 -21.95 4.41
CA GLU A 270 16.19 -22.31 3.15
C GLU A 270 15.78 -21.35 2.01
N GLU A 271 14.48 -21.08 1.86
CA GLU A 271 13.98 -20.20 0.81
C GLU A 271 14.36 -18.74 1.04
N ILE A 272 14.26 -18.25 2.27
CA ILE A 272 14.68 -16.87 2.63
C ILE A 272 16.18 -16.68 2.38
N SER A 273 17.00 -17.66 2.69
CA SER A 273 18.47 -17.59 2.51
C SER A 273 18.91 -17.54 1.03
N LYS A 274 18.05 -17.82 0.07
CA LYS A 274 18.34 -17.65 -1.36
C LYS A 274 18.30 -16.19 -1.81
N HIS A 275 17.77 -15.31 -0.99
CA HIS A 275 17.60 -13.89 -1.32
C HIS A 275 18.81 -13.07 -0.87
N ASN A 276 19.47 -12.43 -1.82
CA ASN A 276 20.63 -11.58 -1.53
C ASN A 276 20.20 -10.26 -0.89
N THR A 277 21.01 -9.84 0.08
CA THR A 277 20.86 -8.56 0.77
C THR A 277 22.06 -7.65 0.49
N GLY A 278 21.89 -6.33 0.50
CA GLY A 278 23.04 -5.41 0.34
C GLY A 278 22.76 -4.21 -0.54
N ASP A 279 23.72 -3.87 -1.43
CA ASP A 279 23.64 -2.70 -2.30
C ASP A 279 22.33 -2.66 -3.09
N PRO A 280 21.49 -1.64 -2.87
CA PRO A 280 20.20 -1.52 -3.54
C PRO A 280 20.29 -1.41 -5.06
N PHE A 281 21.42 -0.98 -5.62
CA PHE A 281 21.60 -0.85 -7.06
C PHE A 281 22.15 -2.11 -7.74
N SER A 282 22.53 -3.12 -6.96
CA SER A 282 22.89 -4.42 -7.54
C SER A 282 21.66 -5.15 -8.06
N ASP A 283 21.70 -5.62 -9.28
CA ASP A 283 20.60 -6.38 -9.91
C ASP A 283 20.30 -7.72 -9.20
N SER A 284 21.28 -8.27 -8.46
CA SER A 284 21.13 -9.50 -7.68
C SER A 284 20.53 -9.26 -6.29
N THR A 285 20.41 -8.02 -5.83
CA THR A 285 19.87 -7.70 -4.51
C THR A 285 18.35 -7.82 -4.49
N SER A 286 17.83 -8.54 -3.50
CA SER A 286 16.39 -8.62 -3.18
C SER A 286 16.02 -7.66 -2.04
N VAL A 287 16.86 -7.55 -1.01
CA VAL A 287 16.64 -6.71 0.16
C VAL A 287 17.72 -5.64 0.20
N GLY A 288 17.33 -4.39 -0.01
CA GLY A 288 18.22 -3.22 0.01
C GLY A 288 18.34 -2.58 1.39
N PHE A 289 18.54 -1.27 1.42
CA PHE A 289 18.69 -0.49 2.65
C PHE A 289 17.34 -0.18 3.28
N VAL A 290 17.35 -0.01 4.60
CA VAL A 290 16.15 0.40 5.34
C VAL A 290 15.83 1.88 5.10
N GLN A 291 14.55 2.20 4.99
CA GLN A 291 14.11 3.58 4.86
C GLN A 291 14.29 4.37 6.16
N ASN A 292 14.10 3.72 7.31
CA ASN A 292 14.22 4.32 8.63
C ASN A 292 15.23 3.56 9.50
N PRO A 293 16.50 3.98 9.55
CA PRO A 293 17.54 3.34 10.35
C PRO A 293 17.25 3.35 11.86
N GLU A 294 16.57 4.37 12.39
CA GLU A 294 16.23 4.43 13.81
C GLU A 294 15.19 3.36 14.18
N ASN A 295 14.19 3.19 13.31
CA ASN A 295 13.19 2.14 13.43
C ASN A 295 13.85 0.75 13.36
N ALA A 296 14.75 0.55 12.41
CA ALA A 296 15.51 -0.68 12.26
C ALA A 296 16.40 -0.99 13.49
N SER A 297 17.09 0.04 14.03
CA SER A 297 17.89 -0.11 15.25
C SER A 297 17.03 -0.49 16.45
N THR A 298 15.85 0.08 16.56
CA THR A 298 14.90 -0.26 17.62
C THR A 298 14.41 -1.70 17.51
N ALA A 299 14.05 -2.14 16.30
CA ALA A 299 13.66 -3.52 16.04
C ALA A 299 14.79 -4.51 16.35
N ALA A 300 16.02 -4.18 15.92
CA ALA A 300 17.20 -4.98 16.20
C ALA A 300 17.46 -5.09 17.72
N ALA A 301 17.33 -4.01 18.46
CA ALA A 301 17.48 -4.02 19.93
C ALA A 301 16.40 -4.91 20.60
N ILE A 302 15.18 -4.90 20.09
CA ILE A 302 14.09 -5.77 20.57
C ILE A 302 14.44 -7.24 20.29
N LEU A 303 14.89 -7.58 19.07
CA LEU A 303 15.29 -8.93 18.72
C LEU A 303 16.42 -9.44 19.62
N LEU A 304 17.41 -8.59 19.90
CA LEU A 304 18.57 -8.96 20.72
C LEU A 304 18.30 -8.92 22.23
N SER A 305 17.19 -8.31 22.68
CA SER A 305 16.91 -8.19 24.10
C SER A 305 16.68 -9.55 24.76
N GLY A 306 17.66 -10.04 25.52
CA GLY A 306 17.66 -11.37 26.14
C GLY A 306 16.80 -11.52 27.39
N LYS A 307 16.28 -10.41 27.97
CA LYS A 307 15.44 -10.45 29.17
C LYS A 307 13.97 -10.39 28.79
N ASN A 308 13.20 -11.40 29.17
CA ASN A 308 11.76 -11.56 28.84
C ASN A 308 11.52 -11.74 27.32
N ARG A 309 12.21 -12.67 26.68
CA ARG A 309 11.94 -13.02 25.28
C ARG A 309 10.51 -13.52 25.13
N THR A 310 9.72 -12.76 24.39
CA THR A 310 8.40 -13.19 23.93
C THR A 310 8.50 -13.87 22.57
N HIS A 311 9.73 -14.01 22.02
CA HIS A 311 10.03 -14.57 20.71
C HIS A 311 11.41 -15.27 20.73
N ASP A 312 11.58 -16.26 19.89
CA ASP A 312 12.86 -16.90 19.60
C ASP A 312 13.27 -16.57 18.17
N ILE A 313 14.53 -16.20 17.98
CA ILE A 313 15.07 -15.94 16.64
C ILE A 313 15.40 -17.29 16.01
N LEU A 314 14.70 -17.63 14.93
CA LEU A 314 14.95 -18.84 14.15
C LEU A 314 16.02 -18.62 13.08
N HIS A 315 15.98 -17.45 12.44
CA HIS A 315 16.95 -17.01 11.43
C HIS A 315 17.05 -15.49 11.43
N TRP A 316 18.26 -14.94 11.48
CA TRP A 316 18.53 -13.52 11.29
C TRP A 316 20.04 -13.22 11.31
N ASP A 317 20.53 -12.58 10.27
CA ASP A 317 21.95 -12.22 10.14
C ASP A 317 22.27 -10.81 10.67
N GLY A 318 21.31 -10.16 11.32
CA GLY A 318 21.54 -8.87 12.00
C GLY A 318 21.07 -7.64 11.22
N PHE A 319 21.43 -6.47 11.79
CA PHE A 319 21.25 -5.17 11.17
C PHE A 319 22.60 -4.47 11.12
N HIS A 320 23.17 -4.30 9.94
CA HIS A 320 24.45 -3.65 9.69
C HIS A 320 24.46 -3.01 8.30
N ASP A 321 25.29 -2.01 8.09
CA ASP A 321 25.46 -1.30 6.82
C ASP A 321 24.15 -0.79 6.20
N ASN A 322 23.21 -0.35 7.04
CA ASN A 322 21.85 0.05 6.68
C ASN A 322 20.98 -1.06 6.08
N VAL A 323 21.41 -2.32 6.13
CA VAL A 323 20.65 -3.48 5.71
C VAL A 323 20.10 -4.21 6.93
N PHE A 324 18.79 -4.31 7.01
CA PHE A 324 18.13 -5.21 7.95
C PHE A 324 17.94 -6.56 7.24
N HIS A 325 18.72 -7.55 7.66
CA HIS A 325 18.62 -8.88 7.06
C HIS A 325 17.28 -9.53 7.38
N PRO A 326 16.72 -10.35 6.49
CA PRO A 326 15.46 -11.04 6.74
C PRO A 326 15.51 -11.83 8.05
N ALA A 327 14.49 -11.64 8.87
CA ALA A 327 14.35 -12.31 10.15
C ALA A 327 13.12 -13.22 10.14
N LEU A 328 13.31 -14.47 10.53
CA LEU A 328 12.24 -15.39 10.89
C LEU A 328 12.25 -15.56 12.42
N VAL A 329 11.14 -15.27 13.06
CA VAL A 329 11.04 -15.30 14.51
C VAL A 329 9.84 -16.12 14.96
N LYS A 330 10.04 -16.99 15.94
CA LYS A 330 8.95 -17.68 16.62
C LYS A 330 8.38 -16.74 17.68
N ASP A 331 7.14 -16.35 17.50
CA ASP A 331 6.48 -15.36 18.35
C ASP A 331 5.34 -16.02 19.14
N ALA A 332 5.51 -16.11 20.44
CA ALA A 332 4.52 -16.74 21.32
C ALA A 332 3.32 -15.82 21.65
N SER A 333 3.36 -14.54 21.30
CA SER A 333 2.36 -13.58 21.75
C SER A 333 1.80 -12.72 20.62
N ALA A 334 0.46 -12.63 20.53
CA ALA A 334 -0.22 -11.69 19.64
C ALA A 334 0.10 -10.21 19.96
N SER A 335 0.57 -9.92 21.18
CA SER A 335 0.97 -8.58 21.64
C SER A 335 2.47 -8.32 21.48
N SER A 336 3.14 -8.99 20.56
CA SER A 336 4.57 -8.88 20.33
C SER A 336 5.05 -7.43 20.23
N ARG A 337 6.18 -7.13 20.87
CA ARG A 337 6.87 -5.84 20.74
C ARG A 337 7.36 -5.56 19.30
N LEU A 338 7.30 -6.59 18.44
CA LEU A 338 7.62 -6.49 17.01
C LEU A 338 6.43 -6.01 16.16
N ARG A 339 5.32 -5.59 16.77
CA ARG A 339 4.24 -4.89 16.05
C ARG A 339 4.72 -3.50 15.60
N GLY A 340 4.28 -3.10 14.43
CA GLY A 340 4.61 -1.78 13.89
C GLY A 340 5.91 -1.70 13.08
N PHE A 341 6.69 -2.80 12.99
CA PHE A 341 7.91 -2.89 12.17
C PHE A 341 7.67 -3.60 10.83
N ASN A 342 6.51 -3.40 10.23
CA ASN A 342 6.13 -4.11 9.00
C ASN A 342 6.90 -3.64 7.76
N ASP A 343 7.54 -2.51 7.85
CA ASP A 343 8.48 -1.99 6.85
C ASP A 343 9.77 -2.84 6.79
N LEU A 344 10.11 -3.49 7.87
CA LEU A 344 11.28 -4.37 7.95
C LEU A 344 10.93 -5.81 7.53
N PRO A 345 11.91 -6.57 7.05
CA PRO A 345 11.73 -7.97 6.70
C PRO A 345 11.72 -8.86 7.95
N ILE A 346 10.68 -8.75 8.78
CA ILE A 346 10.48 -9.57 9.97
C ILE A 346 9.23 -10.41 9.77
N LEU A 347 9.39 -11.74 9.58
CA LEU A 347 8.30 -12.69 9.49
C LEU A 347 8.14 -13.40 10.84
N LYS A 348 6.94 -13.32 11.39
CA LYS A 348 6.59 -14.02 12.63
C LYS A 348 5.99 -15.39 12.31
N MET A 349 6.39 -16.41 13.04
CA MET A 349 5.85 -17.75 12.96
C MET A 349 5.24 -18.15 14.29
N ARG A 350 4.07 -18.76 14.28
CA ARG A 350 3.37 -19.23 15.48
C ARG A 350 2.75 -20.59 15.23
N SER A 351 2.80 -21.41 16.26
CA SER A 351 2.05 -22.65 16.28
C SER A 351 0.55 -22.41 16.48
N MET A 352 -0.26 -23.18 15.82
CA MET A 352 -1.69 -23.31 16.06
C MET A 352 -2.04 -24.78 16.32
N ALA A 353 -2.98 -25.01 17.24
CA ALA A 353 -3.43 -26.36 17.56
C ALA A 353 -4.34 -26.95 16.48
N SER A 354 -5.03 -26.09 15.73
CA SER A 354 -5.90 -26.42 14.61
C SER A 354 -6.16 -25.16 13.77
N ILE A 355 -6.72 -25.34 12.60
CA ILE A 355 -7.16 -24.22 11.74
C ILE A 355 -8.16 -23.31 12.48
N GLN A 356 -9.03 -23.86 13.35
CA GLN A 356 -9.97 -23.07 14.14
C GLN A 356 -9.23 -22.16 15.15
N ASP A 357 -8.20 -22.67 15.82
CA ASP A 357 -7.32 -21.87 16.67
C ASP A 357 -6.61 -20.76 15.84
N GLY A 358 -6.22 -21.07 14.60
CA GLY A 358 -5.69 -20.09 13.67
C GLY A 358 -6.66 -18.93 13.37
N PHE A 359 -7.97 -19.21 13.24
CA PHE A 359 -8.98 -18.14 13.06
C PHE A 359 -9.02 -17.19 14.24
N ASP A 360 -9.00 -17.73 15.46
CA ASP A 360 -9.01 -16.92 16.67
C ASP A 360 -7.76 -16.04 16.77
N GLN A 361 -6.58 -16.60 16.42
CA GLN A 361 -5.34 -15.85 16.37
C GLN A 361 -5.34 -14.75 15.31
N VAL A 362 -5.91 -14.98 14.12
CA VAL A 362 -6.07 -13.94 13.07
C VAL A 362 -6.98 -12.83 13.57
N VAL A 363 -8.12 -13.16 14.18
CA VAL A 363 -9.06 -12.17 14.73
C VAL A 363 -8.40 -11.34 15.83
N GLN A 364 -7.68 -11.98 16.76
CA GLN A 364 -6.96 -11.31 17.84
C GLN A 364 -5.83 -10.40 17.34
N SER A 365 -5.22 -10.73 16.21
CA SER A 365 -4.18 -9.88 15.61
C SER A 365 -4.72 -8.53 15.14
N GLY A 366 -6.02 -8.43 14.91
CA GLY A 366 -6.68 -7.24 14.34
C GLY A 366 -6.37 -7.02 12.86
N ASN A 367 -5.75 -7.99 12.21
CA ASN A 367 -5.27 -7.89 10.83
C ASN A 367 -6.27 -8.55 9.89
N LEU A 368 -7.36 -7.84 9.59
CA LEU A 368 -8.54 -8.40 8.95
C LEU A 368 -8.69 -8.01 7.46
N MET A 369 -7.61 -7.61 6.81
CA MET A 369 -7.68 -7.28 5.38
C MET A 369 -7.63 -8.52 4.50
N PHE A 370 -6.63 -9.37 4.73
CA PHE A 370 -6.40 -10.58 3.96
C PHE A 370 -6.05 -11.73 4.88
N ALA A 371 -6.37 -12.94 4.44
CA ALA A 371 -5.78 -14.16 4.95
C ALA A 371 -5.43 -15.08 3.78
N SER A 372 -4.33 -15.79 3.88
CA SER A 372 -3.99 -16.90 3.01
C SER A 372 -4.09 -18.19 3.80
N ILE A 373 -4.70 -19.21 3.22
CA ILE A 373 -4.91 -20.51 3.87
C ILE A 373 -4.40 -21.60 2.95
N TRP A 374 -3.53 -22.41 3.50
CA TRP A 374 -2.96 -23.55 2.80
C TRP A 374 -3.49 -24.83 3.42
N SER A 375 -4.18 -25.63 2.63
CA SER A 375 -4.75 -26.92 2.99
C SER A 375 -5.16 -27.69 1.74
N SER A 376 -5.22 -28.99 1.82
CA SER A 376 -5.78 -29.86 0.79
C SER A 376 -7.24 -30.23 1.05
N ASP A 377 -7.82 -29.79 2.18
CA ASP A 377 -9.20 -30.06 2.54
C ASP A 377 -10.17 -29.18 1.72
N PRO A 378 -10.98 -29.74 0.83
CA PRO A 378 -11.93 -28.98 0.01
C PRO A 378 -13.09 -28.37 0.81
N TYR A 379 -13.39 -28.87 2.03
CA TYR A 379 -14.48 -28.35 2.86
C TYR A 379 -14.06 -27.12 3.67
N LEU A 380 -12.77 -26.90 3.82
CA LEU A 380 -12.25 -25.78 4.59
C LEU A 380 -12.63 -24.43 3.96
N GLU A 381 -12.76 -24.36 2.64
CA GLU A 381 -13.10 -23.13 1.91
C GLU A 381 -14.48 -22.57 2.36
N GLU A 382 -15.47 -23.42 2.49
CA GLU A 382 -16.81 -23.00 2.94
C GLU A 382 -16.78 -22.59 4.42
N LEU A 383 -16.13 -23.37 5.27
CA LEU A 383 -16.00 -23.08 6.70
C LEU A 383 -15.33 -21.73 6.94
N VAL A 384 -14.22 -21.47 6.28
CA VAL A 384 -13.45 -20.24 6.43
C VAL A 384 -14.20 -19.02 5.93
N SER A 385 -14.91 -19.15 4.81
CA SER A 385 -15.71 -18.06 4.24
C SER A 385 -16.81 -17.55 5.18
N GLN A 386 -17.28 -18.42 6.07
CA GLN A 386 -18.32 -18.10 7.06
C GLN A 386 -17.73 -17.64 8.40
N ALA A 387 -16.57 -18.19 8.81
CA ALA A 387 -16.04 -18.00 10.15
C ALA A 387 -15.04 -16.84 10.24
N LEU A 388 -14.26 -16.57 9.17
CA LEU A 388 -13.16 -15.61 9.24
C LEU A 388 -13.60 -14.23 8.75
N PRO A 389 -13.63 -13.20 9.62
CA PRO A 389 -14.12 -11.86 9.29
C PRO A 389 -13.09 -11.03 8.53
N VAL A 390 -12.41 -11.62 7.54
CA VAL A 390 -11.47 -10.93 6.66
C VAL A 390 -12.13 -10.56 5.33
N SER A 391 -11.58 -9.55 4.68
CA SER A 391 -12.15 -9.04 3.44
C SER A 391 -11.89 -9.93 2.23
N SER A 392 -10.76 -10.61 2.21
CA SER A 392 -10.39 -11.50 1.11
C SER A 392 -9.59 -12.69 1.65
N ILE A 393 -9.97 -13.86 1.18
CA ILE A 393 -9.34 -15.13 1.57
C ILE A 393 -8.74 -15.76 0.31
N TYR A 394 -7.52 -16.23 0.43
CA TYR A 394 -6.77 -16.89 -0.64
C TYR A 394 -6.48 -18.33 -0.23
N PHE A 395 -6.91 -19.29 -1.05
CA PHE A 395 -6.65 -20.72 -0.81
C PHE A 395 -5.49 -21.20 -1.65
N ASN A 396 -4.51 -21.84 -1.00
CA ASN A 396 -3.31 -22.39 -1.64
C ASN A 396 -2.64 -21.38 -2.58
N LEU A 397 -2.73 -20.12 -2.22
CA LEU A 397 -2.25 -19.01 -3.00
C LEU A 397 -1.84 -17.87 -2.05
N VAL A 398 -0.68 -17.34 -2.27
CA VAL A 398 -0.31 -16.06 -1.70
C VAL A 398 -0.59 -14.99 -2.76
N PRO A 399 -1.27 -13.89 -2.44
CA PRO A 399 -1.72 -12.93 -3.42
C PRO A 399 -0.55 -12.27 -4.15
N SER A 400 -0.19 -12.79 -5.32
CA SER A 400 0.87 -12.22 -6.17
C SER A 400 0.42 -10.96 -6.90
N VAL A 401 -0.86 -10.88 -7.24
CA VAL A 401 -1.50 -9.69 -7.79
C VAL A 401 -2.81 -9.52 -7.02
N LEU A 402 -2.82 -8.61 -6.08
CA LEU A 402 -4.05 -8.34 -5.36
C LEU A 402 -5.07 -7.74 -6.33
N PRO A 403 -6.23 -8.37 -6.55
CA PRO A 403 -7.39 -7.60 -6.88
C PRO A 403 -7.57 -6.65 -5.70
N VAL A 404 -7.60 -5.37 -5.97
CA VAL A 404 -7.72 -4.35 -4.94
C VAL A 404 -9.16 -4.39 -4.40
N GLU A 405 -9.43 -5.34 -3.54
CA GLU A 405 -10.68 -5.44 -2.82
C GLU A 405 -10.42 -5.33 -1.32
N TRP A 406 -10.87 -4.24 -0.70
CA TRP A 406 -10.50 -3.93 0.66
C TRP A 406 -11.71 -3.60 1.51
N LYS A 407 -11.85 -4.29 2.62
CA LYS A 407 -12.62 -3.82 3.76
C LYS A 407 -11.71 -3.83 4.97
N ASN A 408 -11.48 -2.70 5.61
CA ASN A 408 -10.85 -2.66 6.91
C ASN A 408 -11.93 -2.48 7.98
N PRO A 409 -12.31 -3.51 8.73
CA PRO A 409 -13.38 -3.43 9.72
C PRO A 409 -13.03 -2.53 10.92
N LEU A 410 -11.74 -2.24 11.16
CA LEU A 410 -11.31 -1.34 12.23
C LEU A 410 -11.56 0.13 11.90
N VAL A 411 -11.77 0.46 10.65
CA VAL A 411 -12.01 1.81 10.19
C VAL A 411 -13.43 1.87 9.65
N ASN A 412 -14.44 1.69 10.31
CA ASN A 412 -15.88 1.75 10.02
C ASN A 412 -16.31 2.44 8.70
N GLU A 413 -15.46 2.37 7.69
CA GLU A 413 -15.53 3.04 6.41
C GLU A 413 -15.33 2.02 5.30
N ASN A 414 -16.21 2.06 4.32
CA ASN A 414 -16.24 1.19 3.17
C ASN A 414 -14.90 1.16 2.46
N VAL A 415 -14.10 0.18 2.76
CA VAL A 415 -12.87 -0.10 2.03
C VAL A 415 -13.22 -0.82 0.75
N VAL A 416 -12.54 -0.48 -0.29
CA VAL A 416 -13.04 -0.58 -1.62
C VAL A 416 -12.34 -1.64 -2.40
N GLN A 417 -13.12 -2.40 -3.08
CA GLN A 417 -12.75 -3.48 -3.96
C GLN A 417 -12.36 -2.94 -5.33
N GLY A 418 -11.20 -3.22 -5.84
CA GLY A 418 -10.74 -2.94 -7.18
C GLY A 418 -11.11 -1.59 -7.81
N PRO A 419 -10.56 -1.23 -8.94
CA PRO A 419 -10.84 0.07 -9.55
C PRO A 419 -12.34 0.34 -9.73
N SER A 420 -13.12 -0.66 -10.13
CA SER A 420 -14.57 -0.52 -10.36
C SER A 420 -15.34 -0.26 -9.07
N ALA A 421 -14.96 -0.89 -7.96
CA ALA A 421 -15.65 -0.69 -6.69
C ALA A 421 -15.21 0.61 -6.01
N LEU A 422 -13.95 1.02 -6.14
CA LEU A 422 -13.50 2.35 -5.71
C LEU A 422 -14.27 3.43 -6.44
N ILE A 423 -14.44 3.33 -7.74
CA ILE A 423 -15.28 4.23 -8.52
C ILE A 423 -16.70 4.25 -7.96
N LYS A 424 -17.33 3.09 -7.80
CA LYS A 424 -18.71 2.99 -7.26
C LYS A 424 -18.86 3.62 -5.89
N SER A 425 -17.90 3.44 -4.99
CA SER A 425 -17.94 4.00 -3.64
C SER A 425 -17.76 5.51 -3.61
N MET A 426 -17.05 6.08 -4.58
CA MET A 426 -16.82 7.52 -4.70
C MET A 426 -17.94 8.24 -5.45
N LEU A 427 -18.86 7.52 -6.09
CA LEU A 427 -20.01 8.07 -6.80
C LEU A 427 -21.24 8.10 -5.89
N SER A 428 -22.06 9.15 -6.02
CA SER A 428 -23.37 9.19 -5.38
C SER A 428 -24.43 8.69 -6.35
N GLN A 429 -25.31 7.83 -5.86
CA GLN A 429 -26.49 7.43 -6.61
C GLN A 429 -27.57 8.52 -6.47
N LYS A 430 -28.02 9.07 -7.60
CA LYS A 430 -29.20 9.96 -7.64
C LYS A 430 -30.32 9.22 -8.34
N THR A 431 -31.46 9.12 -7.68
CA THR A 431 -32.68 8.60 -8.29
C THR A 431 -33.45 9.76 -8.92
N LEU A 432 -33.61 9.73 -10.24
CA LEU A 432 -34.45 10.68 -10.95
C LEU A 432 -35.86 10.09 -11.05
N LEU A 433 -36.78 10.59 -10.22
CA LEU A 433 -38.19 10.26 -10.33
C LEU A 433 -38.80 11.16 -11.42
N ARG A 434 -39.23 10.57 -12.52
CA ARG A 434 -40.08 11.25 -13.51
C ARG A 434 -41.52 10.88 -13.27
N ARG A 435 -42.38 11.90 -13.10
CA ARG A 435 -43.83 11.66 -13.25
C ARG A 435 -44.07 11.22 -14.69
N LYS A 436 -44.76 10.08 -14.86
CA LYS A 436 -45.32 9.66 -16.15
C LYS A 436 -46.46 10.57 -16.54
#